data_def31fef4326af673c9f9aa6da798984
#
_entry.id   def31fef4326af673c9f9aa6da798984
#
_cell.length_a   1.000
_cell.length_b   1.000
_cell.length_c   1.000
_cell.angle_alpha   90.00
_cell.angle_beta   90.00
_cell.angle_gamma   90.00
#
_symmetry.space_group_name_H-M   'P 1'
#
loop_
_entity.id
_entity.type
_entity.pdbx_description
1 polymer ?
#
loop_
_entity_poly.entity_id
_entity_poly.type
_entity_poly.pdbx_seq_one_letter_code
_entity_poly.pdbx_strand_id
1 'polypeptide(L)'
;MIPFYLTGGLILGVFVSLYNYLGFYLTKAPFNFPEHYIHYIYLMYIFGIFGSIATAGLTRYFTHFKVLKAMFLVSAAGILLLYITDFRVVTLGLAVFTFNFFVVHVLCNRIVSDYNLSKRSVTISIYLLTYYLGSSLLGWGTGVILDT
;
A
#
# COMPACT_ATOMS: atom_id res chain seq x y z
N MET A 1 -4.61 -11.53 16.36
CA MET A 1 -5.43 -10.45 15.74
C MET A 1 -4.69 -9.11 15.70
N ILE A 2 -4.12 -8.66 16.82
CA ILE A 2 -3.39 -7.37 16.90
C ILE A 2 -2.41 -7.15 15.74
N PRO A 3 -1.56 -8.13 15.35
CA PRO A 3 -0.65 -7.91 14.22
C PRO A 3 -1.35 -7.53 12.90
N PHE A 4 -2.51 -8.09 12.61
CA PHE A 4 -3.25 -7.78 11.38
C PHE A 4 -3.87 -6.37 11.40
N TYR A 5 -4.33 -5.92 12.57
CA TYR A 5 -4.80 -4.55 12.76
C TYR A 5 -3.66 -3.55 12.55
N LEU A 6 -2.51 -3.80 13.18
CA LEU A 6 -1.31 -2.98 13.01
C LEU A 6 -0.80 -2.99 11.55
N THR A 7 -0.78 -4.16 10.93
CA THR A 7 -0.40 -4.28 9.50
C THR A 7 -1.32 -3.42 8.63
N GLY A 8 -2.64 -3.47 8.86
CA GLY A 8 -3.59 -2.64 8.13
C GLY A 8 -3.28 -1.14 8.25
N GLY A 9 -3.08 -0.65 9.48
CA GLY A 9 -2.76 0.75 9.74
C GLY A 9 -1.42 1.18 9.13
N LEU A 10 -0.37 0.38 9.32
CA LEU A 10 0.95 0.67 8.79
C LEU A 10 0.97 0.66 7.26
N ILE A 11 0.34 -0.33 6.63
CA ILE A 11 0.40 -0.44 5.17
C ILE A 11 -0.35 0.70 4.46
N LEU A 12 -1.50 1.15 4.99
CA LEU A 12 -2.17 2.32 4.42
C LEU A 12 -1.38 3.60 4.69
N GLY A 13 -0.84 3.75 5.90
CA GLY A 13 -0.03 4.91 6.23
C GLY A 13 1.19 5.03 5.32
N VAL A 14 1.93 3.94 5.10
CA VAL A 14 3.06 3.91 4.16
C VAL A 14 2.60 4.18 2.72
N PHE A 15 1.46 3.62 2.31
CA PHE A 15 0.91 3.83 0.98
C PHE A 15 0.59 5.31 0.71
N VAL A 16 -0.13 5.96 1.62
CA VAL A 16 -0.48 7.38 1.50
C VAL A 16 0.78 8.26 1.53
N SER A 17 1.69 7.98 2.47
CA SER A 17 2.96 8.70 2.57
C SER A 17 3.80 8.59 1.30
N LEU A 18 3.85 7.39 0.70
CA LEU A 18 4.59 7.15 -0.53
C LEU A 18 4.02 7.95 -1.70
N TYR A 19 2.70 7.95 -1.87
CA TYR A 19 2.07 8.71 -2.95
C TYR A 19 2.23 10.22 -2.77
N ASN A 20 2.14 10.73 -1.55
CA ASN A 20 2.41 12.13 -1.23
C ASN A 20 3.87 12.50 -1.51
N TYR A 21 4.81 11.66 -1.05
CA TYR A 21 6.24 11.86 -1.30
C TYR A 21 6.59 11.84 -2.78
N LEU A 22 6.07 10.87 -3.54
CA LEU A 22 6.36 10.75 -4.98
C LEU A 22 5.85 11.96 -5.76
N GLY A 23 4.67 12.49 -5.43
CA GLY A 23 4.19 13.72 -6.04
C GLY A 23 5.21 14.85 -5.90
N PHE A 24 5.77 15.01 -4.71
CA PHE A 24 6.78 16.02 -4.42
C PHE A 24 8.15 15.71 -5.04
N TYR A 25 8.57 14.44 -4.98
CA TYR A 25 9.86 13.97 -5.49
C TYR A 25 9.98 14.12 -7.01
N LEU A 26 8.93 13.81 -7.75
CA LEU A 26 8.95 13.86 -9.21
C LEU A 26 8.97 15.30 -9.76
N THR A 27 8.51 16.31 -9.00
CA THR A 27 8.57 17.71 -9.43
C THR A 27 9.97 18.32 -9.29
N LYS A 28 10.82 17.69 -8.46
CA LYS A 28 12.20 18.17 -8.23
C LYS A 28 13.20 17.51 -9.17
N ALA A 29 14.42 18.05 -9.20
CA ALA A 29 15.54 17.43 -9.90
C ALA A 29 15.82 16.02 -9.32
N PRO A 30 16.19 15.03 -10.13
CA PRO A 30 16.52 15.11 -11.57
C PRO A 30 15.32 15.03 -12.52
N PHE A 31 14.11 14.72 -12.05
CA PHE A 31 12.95 14.45 -12.91
C PHE A 31 12.35 15.74 -13.50
N ASN A 32 12.21 16.80 -12.68
CA ASN A 32 11.57 18.06 -13.06
C ASN A 32 10.22 17.85 -13.79
N PHE A 33 9.41 16.90 -13.29
CA PHE A 33 8.15 16.55 -13.93
C PHE A 33 7.14 17.68 -13.74
N PRO A 34 6.44 18.16 -14.79
CA PRO A 34 5.48 19.23 -14.65
C PRO A 34 4.36 18.90 -13.68
N GLU A 35 4.04 19.81 -12.76
CA GLU A 35 3.05 19.59 -11.70
C GLU A 35 1.68 19.14 -12.24
N HIS A 36 1.26 19.67 -13.39
CA HIS A 36 -0.02 19.32 -14.00
C HIS A 36 -0.10 17.87 -14.51
N TYR A 37 1.02 17.13 -14.55
CA TYR A 37 1.03 15.72 -14.89
C TYR A 37 1.14 14.80 -13.66
N ILE A 38 1.38 15.34 -12.47
CA ILE A 38 1.56 14.52 -11.24
C ILE A 38 0.34 13.65 -10.95
N HIS A 39 -0.87 14.14 -11.24
CA HIS A 39 -2.09 13.36 -11.00
C HIS A 39 -2.15 12.05 -11.81
N TYR A 40 -1.38 11.90 -12.89
CA TYR A 40 -1.32 10.66 -13.65
C TYR A 40 -0.67 9.49 -12.88
N ILE A 41 0.13 9.77 -11.83
CA ILE A 41 0.65 8.69 -10.95
C ILE A 41 -0.48 7.89 -10.28
N TYR A 42 -1.64 8.53 -10.04
CA TYR A 42 -2.81 7.84 -9.47
C TYR A 42 -3.45 6.83 -10.42
N LEU A 43 -3.13 6.87 -11.72
CA LEU A 43 -3.53 5.80 -12.66
C LEU A 43 -2.93 4.45 -12.27
N MET A 44 -1.83 4.46 -11.50
CA MET A 44 -1.24 3.23 -10.96
C MET A 44 -2.18 2.47 -10.03
N TYR A 45 -3.25 3.09 -9.52
CA TYR A 45 -4.31 2.39 -8.77
C TYR A 45 -4.99 1.27 -9.56
N ILE A 46 -4.89 1.29 -10.90
CA ILE A 46 -5.38 0.19 -11.74
C ILE A 46 -4.69 -1.13 -11.37
N PHE A 47 -3.41 -1.09 -11.02
CA PHE A 47 -2.68 -2.27 -10.53
C PHE A 47 -3.21 -2.78 -9.19
N GLY A 48 -3.82 -1.91 -8.40
CA GLY A 48 -4.52 -2.29 -7.17
C GLY A 48 -5.78 -3.14 -7.45
N ILE A 49 -6.51 -2.84 -8.51
CA ILE A 49 -7.65 -3.67 -8.95
C ILE A 49 -7.16 -5.08 -9.28
N PHE A 50 -6.09 -5.19 -10.09
CA PHE A 50 -5.48 -6.49 -10.39
C PHE A 50 -4.96 -7.20 -9.14
N GLY A 51 -4.36 -6.48 -8.18
CA GLY A 51 -3.92 -7.03 -6.89
C GLY A 51 -5.08 -7.61 -6.09
N SER A 52 -6.19 -6.88 -6.00
CA SER A 52 -7.40 -7.34 -5.31
C SER A 52 -7.96 -8.63 -5.93
N ILE A 53 -8.04 -8.70 -7.25
CA ILE A 53 -8.50 -9.88 -7.99
C ILE A 53 -7.53 -11.05 -7.80
N ALA A 54 -6.23 -10.80 -7.92
CA ALA A 54 -5.19 -11.81 -7.78
C ALA A 54 -5.17 -12.47 -6.39
N THR A 55 -5.62 -11.76 -5.35
CA THR A 55 -5.68 -12.30 -3.98
C THR A 55 -6.50 -13.58 -3.90
N ALA A 56 -7.64 -13.66 -4.60
CA ALA A 56 -8.48 -14.85 -4.64
C ALA A 56 -7.75 -16.04 -5.27
N GLY A 57 -7.02 -15.82 -6.36
CA GLY A 57 -6.20 -16.83 -7.02
C GLY A 57 -5.03 -17.29 -6.16
N LEU A 58 -4.29 -16.35 -5.58
CA LEU A 58 -3.13 -16.64 -4.73
C LEU A 58 -3.52 -17.47 -3.50
N THR A 59 -4.63 -17.14 -2.84
CA THR A 59 -5.09 -17.84 -1.64
C THR A 59 -5.72 -19.20 -1.93
N ARG A 60 -6.02 -19.50 -3.19
CA ARG A 60 -6.47 -20.83 -3.62
C ARG A 60 -5.33 -21.86 -3.60
N TYR A 61 -4.10 -21.42 -3.97
CA TYR A 61 -2.95 -22.30 -4.12
C TYR A 61 -1.97 -22.21 -2.96
N PHE A 62 -1.94 -21.09 -2.24
CA PHE A 62 -0.99 -20.83 -1.16
C PHE A 62 -1.71 -20.45 0.12
N THR A 63 -1.11 -20.80 1.27
CA THR A 63 -1.63 -20.37 2.58
C THR A 63 -1.50 -18.86 2.73
N HIS A 64 -2.43 -18.23 3.45
CA HIS A 64 -2.47 -16.79 3.70
C HIS A 64 -1.11 -16.23 4.18
N PHE A 65 -0.44 -16.94 5.10
CA PHE A 65 0.87 -16.52 5.61
C PHE A 65 2.00 -16.58 4.57
N LYS A 66 1.97 -17.57 3.65
CA LYS A 66 2.95 -17.63 2.55
C LYS A 66 2.76 -16.46 1.59
N VAL A 67 1.50 -16.14 1.27
CA VAL A 67 1.17 -14.98 0.42
C VAL A 67 1.64 -13.70 1.09
N LEU A 68 1.32 -13.48 2.38
CA LEU A 68 1.75 -12.28 3.10
C LEU A 68 3.27 -12.11 3.09
N LYS A 69 4.03 -13.17 3.41
CA LYS A 69 5.50 -13.13 3.40
C LYS A 69 6.05 -12.77 2.02
N ALA A 70 5.54 -13.41 0.96
CA ALA A 70 5.94 -13.11 -0.41
C ALA A 70 5.64 -11.65 -0.78
N MET A 71 4.45 -11.16 -0.42
CA MET A 71 4.04 -9.79 -0.72
C MET A 71 4.88 -8.75 0.02
N PHE A 72 5.30 -9.00 1.27
CA PHE A 72 6.23 -8.10 1.95
C PHE A 72 7.59 -8.01 1.26
N LEU A 73 8.12 -9.13 0.77
CA LEU A 73 9.39 -9.14 0.00
C LEU A 73 9.24 -8.38 -1.32
N VAL A 74 8.13 -8.58 -2.03
CA VAL A 74 7.86 -7.88 -3.30
C VAL A 74 7.63 -6.38 -3.04
N SER A 75 6.97 -6.00 -1.93
CA SER A 75 6.84 -4.59 -1.53
C SER A 75 8.19 -3.94 -1.27
N ALA A 76 9.09 -4.63 -0.57
CA ALA A 76 10.44 -4.12 -0.34
C ALA A 76 11.20 -3.93 -1.65
N ALA A 77 11.11 -4.87 -2.60
CA ALA A 77 11.68 -4.74 -3.93
C ALA A 77 11.07 -3.56 -4.69
N GLY A 78 9.74 -3.38 -4.65
CA GLY A 78 9.05 -2.24 -5.26
C GLY A 78 9.56 -0.90 -4.71
N ILE A 79 9.73 -0.79 -3.38
CA ILE A 79 10.27 0.41 -2.74
C ILE A 79 11.72 0.67 -3.19
N LEU A 80 12.56 -0.37 -3.28
CA LEU A 80 13.94 -0.22 -3.74
C LEU A 80 14.03 0.33 -5.17
N LEU A 81 13.09 -0.02 -6.05
CA LEU A 81 13.03 0.53 -7.40
C LEU A 81 12.78 2.04 -7.42
N LEU A 82 12.13 2.60 -6.38
CA LEU A 82 11.86 4.04 -6.29
C LEU A 82 13.10 4.90 -6.04
N TYR A 83 14.21 4.30 -5.61
CA TYR A 83 15.49 5.00 -5.45
C TYR A 83 16.26 5.19 -6.77
N ILE A 84 15.83 4.53 -7.83
CA ILE A 84 16.46 4.65 -9.15
C ILE A 84 15.94 5.90 -9.84
N THR A 85 16.86 6.74 -10.36
CA THR A 85 16.54 8.03 -10.98
C THR A 85 16.05 7.90 -12.44
N ASP A 86 15.41 6.82 -12.79
CA ASP A 86 14.74 6.60 -14.09
C ASP A 86 13.22 6.57 -13.88
N PHE A 87 12.51 7.46 -14.57
CA PHE A 87 11.06 7.60 -14.46
C PHE A 87 10.30 6.26 -14.74
N ARG A 88 10.78 5.47 -15.70
CA ARG A 88 10.16 4.18 -16.04
C ARG A 88 10.30 3.18 -14.89
N VAL A 89 11.46 3.17 -14.25
CA VAL A 89 11.74 2.28 -13.12
C VAL A 89 10.94 2.70 -11.89
N VAL A 90 10.85 3.99 -11.61
CA VAL A 90 10.02 4.54 -10.53
C VAL A 90 8.54 4.17 -10.74
N THR A 91 8.03 4.36 -11.97
CA THR A 91 6.64 4.00 -12.30
C THR A 91 6.38 2.50 -12.14
N LEU A 92 7.33 1.65 -12.56
CA LEU A 92 7.24 0.21 -12.34
C LEU A 92 7.26 -0.14 -10.85
N GLY A 93 8.16 0.47 -10.07
CA GLY A 93 8.21 0.29 -8.62
C GLY A 93 6.90 0.66 -7.94
N LEU A 94 6.30 1.78 -8.34
CA LEU A 94 5.01 2.23 -7.85
C LEU A 94 3.87 1.26 -8.21
N ALA A 95 3.83 0.76 -9.45
CA ALA A 95 2.86 -0.23 -9.89
C ALA A 95 2.96 -1.53 -9.08
N VAL A 96 4.18 -2.04 -8.89
CA VAL A 96 4.47 -3.23 -8.09
C VAL A 96 4.05 -3.00 -6.63
N PHE A 97 4.41 -1.89 -6.04
CA PHE A 97 4.05 -1.55 -4.66
C PHE A 97 2.53 -1.45 -4.50
N THR A 98 1.84 -0.77 -5.43
CA THR A 98 0.37 -0.62 -5.41
C THR A 98 -0.33 -1.96 -5.53
N PHE A 99 0.09 -2.81 -6.46
CA PHE A 99 -0.44 -4.18 -6.58
C PHE A 99 -0.33 -4.93 -5.25
N ASN A 100 0.86 -4.93 -4.65
CA ASN A 100 1.12 -5.61 -3.38
C ASN A 100 0.30 -5.05 -2.21
N PHE A 101 0.21 -3.74 -2.12
CA PHE A 101 -0.60 -3.07 -1.11
C PHE A 101 -2.03 -3.62 -1.09
N PHE A 102 -2.67 -3.69 -2.26
CA PHE A 102 -4.04 -4.18 -2.36
C PHE A 102 -4.16 -5.68 -2.06
N VAL A 103 -3.18 -6.51 -2.46
CA VAL A 103 -3.16 -7.94 -2.07
C VAL A 103 -3.11 -8.08 -0.55
N VAL A 104 -2.19 -7.38 0.12
CA VAL A 104 -2.03 -7.45 1.58
C VAL A 104 -3.27 -6.91 2.29
N HIS A 105 -3.83 -5.79 1.84
CA HIS A 105 -5.03 -5.20 2.42
C HIS A 105 -6.22 -6.17 2.36
N VAL A 106 -6.53 -6.70 1.18
CA VAL A 106 -7.64 -7.65 0.98
C VAL A 106 -7.43 -8.90 1.83
N LEU A 107 -6.21 -9.41 1.89
CA LEU A 107 -5.88 -10.61 2.64
C LEU A 107 -6.00 -10.40 4.16
N CYS A 108 -5.47 -9.29 4.69
CA CYS A 108 -5.62 -8.96 6.11
C CYS A 108 -7.07 -8.76 6.49
N ASN A 109 -7.85 -8.04 5.67
CA ASN A 109 -9.29 -7.85 5.90
C ASN A 109 -10.03 -9.19 5.93
N ARG A 110 -9.72 -10.12 5.01
CA ARG A 110 -10.29 -11.47 4.99
C ARG A 110 -9.94 -12.25 6.25
N ILE A 111 -8.67 -12.30 6.66
CA ILE A 111 -8.22 -13.01 7.86
C ILE A 111 -8.94 -12.47 9.10
N VAL A 112 -9.05 -11.15 9.24
CA VAL A 112 -9.75 -10.50 10.35
C VAL A 112 -11.24 -10.83 10.34
N SER A 113 -11.86 -10.81 9.16
CA SER A 113 -13.26 -11.10 8.93
C SER A 113 -13.64 -12.55 9.30
N ASP A 114 -12.76 -13.50 8.98
CA ASP A 114 -13.01 -14.92 9.17
C ASP A 114 -12.66 -15.42 10.59
N TYR A 115 -11.93 -14.61 11.37
CA TYR A 115 -11.48 -14.98 12.72
C TYR A 115 -12.62 -15.19 13.72
N ASN A 116 -13.67 -14.38 13.67
CA ASN A 116 -14.83 -14.50 14.54
C ASN A 116 -16.11 -14.17 13.78
N LEU A 117 -16.76 -15.19 13.27
CA LEU A 117 -17.96 -15.05 12.44
C LEU A 117 -19.13 -14.40 13.20
N SER A 118 -19.26 -14.62 14.52
CA SER A 118 -20.34 -14.04 15.33
C SER A 118 -20.14 -12.55 15.61
N LYS A 119 -18.88 -12.06 15.56
CA LYS A 119 -18.51 -10.66 15.76
C LYS A 119 -17.84 -10.05 14.53
N ARG A 120 -18.14 -10.55 13.35
CA ARG A 120 -17.50 -10.18 12.10
C ARG A 120 -17.52 -8.66 11.85
N SER A 121 -18.66 -8.02 12.05
CA SER A 121 -18.81 -6.57 11.86
C SER A 121 -17.89 -5.78 12.78
N VAL A 122 -17.80 -6.18 14.05
CA VAL A 122 -16.93 -5.51 15.04
C VAL A 122 -15.45 -5.67 14.67
N THR A 123 -15.02 -6.87 14.29
CA THR A 123 -13.62 -7.11 13.92
C THR A 123 -13.22 -6.34 12.67
N ILE A 124 -14.09 -6.25 11.67
CA ILE A 124 -13.85 -5.45 10.48
C ILE A 124 -13.82 -3.95 10.82
N SER A 125 -14.75 -3.46 11.67
CA SER A 125 -14.76 -2.05 12.07
C SER A 125 -13.48 -1.63 12.79
N ILE A 126 -12.96 -2.48 13.69
CA ILE A 126 -11.68 -2.22 14.36
C ILE A 126 -10.53 -2.22 13.35
N TYR A 127 -10.53 -3.15 12.37
CA TYR A 127 -9.53 -3.16 11.31
C TYR A 127 -9.55 -1.85 10.50
N LEU A 128 -10.72 -1.39 10.07
CA LEU A 128 -10.86 -0.16 9.32
C LEU A 128 -10.49 1.08 10.14
N LEU A 129 -10.83 1.08 11.44
CA LEU A 129 -10.43 2.15 12.34
C LEU A 129 -8.89 2.28 12.42
N THR A 130 -8.19 1.16 12.69
CA THR A 130 -6.73 1.15 12.75
C THR A 130 -6.09 1.48 11.40
N TYR A 131 -6.72 1.04 10.31
CA TYR A 131 -6.32 1.32 8.93
C TYR A 131 -6.32 2.83 8.64
N TYR A 132 -7.43 3.52 8.94
CA TYR A 132 -7.52 4.97 8.73
C TYR A 132 -6.71 5.80 9.73
N LEU A 133 -6.61 5.36 10.99
CA LEU A 133 -5.74 6.01 11.97
C LEU A 133 -4.27 5.97 11.53
N GLY A 134 -3.81 4.82 11.05
CA GLY A 134 -2.45 4.68 10.51
C GLY A 134 -2.18 5.60 9.33
N SER A 135 -3.14 5.71 8.39
CA SER A 135 -3.08 6.65 7.28
C SER A 135 -2.97 8.10 7.74
N SER A 136 -3.81 8.50 8.69
CA SER A 136 -3.84 9.88 9.20
C SER A 136 -2.53 10.24 9.92
N LEU A 137 -2.04 9.35 10.78
CA LEU A 137 -0.81 9.59 11.56
C LEU A 137 0.43 9.64 10.68
N LEU A 138 0.61 8.65 9.78
CA LEU A 138 1.79 8.59 8.93
C LEU A 138 1.69 9.61 7.78
N GLY A 139 0.51 9.83 7.22
CA GLY A 139 0.30 10.84 6.20
C GLY A 139 0.59 12.26 6.72
N TRP A 140 0.10 12.59 7.92
CA TRP A 140 0.41 13.85 8.58
C TRP A 140 1.91 13.97 8.93
N GLY A 141 2.49 12.93 9.53
CA GLY A 141 3.89 12.92 9.93
C GLY A 141 4.85 13.10 8.75
N THR A 142 4.57 12.48 7.61
CA THR A 142 5.37 12.67 6.39
C THR A 142 5.20 14.07 5.79
N GLY A 143 4.00 14.66 5.86
CA GLY A 143 3.77 16.05 5.47
C GLY A 143 4.65 17.01 6.27
N VAL A 144 4.67 16.90 7.59
CA VAL A 144 5.50 17.74 8.48
C VAL A 144 6.99 17.62 8.14
N ILE A 145 7.49 16.41 7.82
CA ILE A 145 8.90 16.20 7.46
C ILE A 145 9.24 16.81 6.11
N LEU A 146 8.31 16.84 5.16
CA LEU A 146 8.54 17.38 3.82
C LEU A 146 8.48 18.91 3.78
N ASP A 147 7.82 19.55 4.76
CA ASP A 147 7.71 21.01 4.87
C ASP A 147 8.92 21.65 5.60
N THR A 148 9.81 20.82 6.18
CA THR A 148 11.05 21.25 6.84
C THR A 148 12.26 21.11 5.92
#